data_d476ad0e31f09221fdd5d1e463508126
#
_entry.id   d476ad0e31f09221fdd5d1e463508126
#
_cell.length_a   1.000
_cell.length_b   1.000
_cell.length_c   1.000
_cell.angle_alpha   90.00
_cell.angle_beta   90.00
_cell.angle_gamma   90.00
#
_symmetry.space_group_name_H-M   'P 1'
#
loop_
_entity.id
_entity.type
_entity.pdbx_description
1 polymer ?
#
loop_
_entity_poly.entity_id
_entity_poly.type
_entity_poly.pdbx_seq_one_letter_code
_entity_poly.pdbx_strand_id
1 'polypeptide(L)'
;MQINKVAFIGKGGVGLLYGSMIARALGNDAVEYVMDDTRFERHAGDALTVNGKPCDLVILTVKTTGLDQALKTMERVVGPNTLIASLCNGITSEQKIAERFGWEHTVLGICQGMDAVFLNGALTFTNAGEIRFGAAAGTDPATVAAIDELYTRCGIAHT
;
A
#
# COMPACT_ATOMS: atom_id res chain seq x y z
N MET A 1 1.88 17.93 -1.79
CA MET A 1 0.74 17.26 -1.12
C MET A 1 1.28 16.54 0.11
N GLN A 2 0.60 16.57 1.25
CA GLN A 2 1.01 15.78 2.41
C GLN A 2 0.16 14.52 2.48
N ILE A 3 0.80 13.36 2.58
CA ILE A 3 0.09 12.08 2.74
C ILE A 3 -0.22 11.88 4.22
N ASN A 4 -1.51 11.78 4.55
CA ASN A 4 -1.99 11.57 5.91
C ASN A 4 -2.84 10.30 6.03
N LYS A 5 -3.29 9.74 4.90
CA LYS A 5 -4.12 8.54 4.89
C LYS A 5 -3.64 7.54 3.84
N VAL A 6 -3.37 6.32 4.28
CA VAL A 6 -2.81 5.24 3.47
C VAL A 6 -3.72 4.03 3.53
N ALA A 7 -4.11 3.53 2.36
CA ALA A 7 -4.83 2.28 2.25
C ALA A 7 -3.90 1.15 1.78
N PHE A 8 -3.99 0.02 2.43
CA PHE A 8 -3.32 -1.21 2.01
C PHE A 8 -4.32 -2.17 1.37
N ILE A 9 -4.00 -2.64 0.18
CA ILE A 9 -4.72 -3.74 -0.45
C ILE A 9 -3.88 -5.01 -0.27
N GLY A 10 -4.27 -5.78 0.72
CA GLY A 10 -3.56 -6.99 1.13
C GLY A 10 -3.07 -6.92 2.58
N LYS A 11 -3.51 -7.87 3.39
CA LYS A 11 -3.18 -8.01 4.81
C LYS A 11 -2.20 -9.19 5.01
N GLY A 12 -1.12 -9.20 4.23
CA GLY A 12 0.00 -10.14 4.36
C GLY A 12 1.17 -9.55 5.13
N GLY A 13 2.31 -10.27 5.17
CA GLY A 13 3.50 -9.82 5.89
C GLY A 13 3.96 -8.41 5.52
N VAL A 14 4.02 -8.10 4.24
CA VAL A 14 4.43 -6.78 3.72
C VAL A 14 3.45 -5.68 4.16
N GLY A 15 2.15 -5.89 3.92
CA GLY A 15 1.12 -4.90 4.26
C GLY A 15 1.03 -4.64 5.77
N LEU A 16 1.14 -5.67 6.60
CA LEU A 16 1.13 -5.55 8.05
C LEU A 16 2.41 -4.87 8.57
N LEU A 17 3.57 -5.22 8.01
CA LEU A 17 4.84 -4.60 8.40
C LEU A 17 4.81 -3.09 8.21
N TYR A 18 4.65 -2.63 6.98
CA TYR A 18 4.67 -1.20 6.69
C TYR A 18 3.44 -0.46 7.23
N GLY A 19 2.28 -1.10 7.23
CA GLY A 19 1.08 -0.54 7.87
C GLY A 19 1.27 -0.30 9.37
N SER A 20 1.95 -1.21 10.08
CA SER A 20 2.26 -1.02 11.50
C SER A 20 3.25 0.13 11.75
N MET A 21 4.24 0.32 10.86
CA MET A 21 5.19 1.44 10.95
C MET A 21 4.48 2.78 10.74
N ILE A 22 3.61 2.87 9.72
CA ILE A 22 2.82 4.08 9.44
C ILE A 22 1.84 4.36 10.59
N ALA A 23 1.11 3.36 11.07
CA ALA A 23 0.18 3.52 12.19
C ALA A 23 0.89 3.96 13.49
N ARG A 24 2.10 3.47 13.74
CA ARG A 24 2.90 3.89 14.90
C ARG A 24 3.31 5.36 14.79
N ALA A 25 3.65 5.85 13.60
CA ALA A 25 4.13 7.20 13.37
C ALA A 25 2.98 8.23 13.29
N LEU A 26 1.86 7.87 12.62
CA LEU A 26 0.78 8.80 12.27
C LEU A 26 -0.53 8.56 13.03
N GLY A 27 -0.62 7.46 13.79
CA GLY A 27 -1.84 7.01 14.45
C GLY A 27 -2.61 5.96 13.63
N ASN A 28 -3.43 5.16 14.31
CA ASN A 28 -4.18 4.08 13.68
C ASN A 28 -5.17 4.56 12.61
N ASP A 29 -5.71 5.76 12.76
CA ASP A 29 -6.65 6.35 11.80
C ASP A 29 -6.02 6.71 10.45
N ALA A 30 -4.68 6.74 10.39
CA ALA A 30 -3.94 6.99 9.15
C ALA A 30 -3.86 5.76 8.23
N VAL A 31 -4.17 4.56 8.73
CA VAL A 31 -4.02 3.31 7.98
C VAL A 31 -5.35 2.58 7.84
N GLU A 32 -5.66 2.16 6.63
CA GLU A 32 -6.82 1.32 6.31
C GLU A 32 -6.38 0.07 5.55
N TYR A 33 -7.00 -1.09 5.84
CA TYR A 33 -6.85 -2.29 5.03
C TYR A 33 -8.14 -2.53 4.25
N VAL A 34 -8.04 -2.45 2.91
CA VAL A 34 -9.18 -2.59 2.01
C VAL A 34 -9.18 -4.00 1.42
N MET A 35 -10.32 -4.65 1.46
CA MET A 35 -10.48 -6.02 0.97
C MET A 35 -11.90 -6.24 0.40
N ASP A 36 -12.06 -7.32 -0.36
CA ASP A 36 -13.39 -7.76 -0.81
C ASP A 36 -14.25 -8.28 0.37
N ASP A 37 -15.58 -8.35 0.15
CA ASP A 37 -16.53 -8.71 1.19
C ASP A 37 -16.26 -10.11 1.80
N THR A 38 -15.84 -11.07 0.98
CA THR A 38 -15.52 -12.43 1.46
C THR A 38 -14.32 -12.46 2.39
N ARG A 39 -13.31 -11.63 2.11
CA ARG A 39 -12.14 -11.48 2.99
C ARG A 39 -12.48 -10.66 4.21
N PHE A 40 -13.32 -9.65 4.06
CA PHE A 40 -13.80 -8.84 5.17
C PHE A 40 -14.50 -9.71 6.23
N GLU A 41 -15.42 -10.60 5.82
CA GLU A 41 -16.09 -11.52 6.73
C GLU A 41 -15.13 -12.41 7.52
N ARG A 42 -14.05 -12.91 6.89
CA ARG A 42 -13.01 -13.70 7.58
C ARG A 42 -12.20 -12.91 8.60
N HIS A 43 -12.13 -11.60 8.43
CA HIS A 43 -11.36 -10.69 9.26
C HIS A 43 -12.22 -9.74 10.09
N ALA A 44 -13.53 -9.95 10.13
CA ALA A 44 -14.49 -9.08 10.83
C ALA A 44 -14.26 -8.98 12.35
N GLY A 45 -13.55 -9.97 12.93
CA GLY A 45 -13.10 -9.91 14.32
C GLY A 45 -11.76 -9.18 14.53
N ASP A 46 -11.09 -8.82 13.44
CA ASP A 46 -9.85 -8.04 13.50
C ASP A 46 -10.24 -6.55 13.59
N ALA A 47 -9.64 -5.80 14.48
CA ALA A 47 -9.96 -4.40 14.77
C ALA A 47 -9.67 -3.40 13.61
N LEU A 48 -9.93 -3.78 12.36
CA LEU A 48 -9.66 -2.98 11.16
C LEU A 48 -10.97 -2.63 10.47
N THR A 49 -11.30 -1.34 10.46
CA THR A 49 -12.48 -0.81 9.76
C THR A 49 -12.09 -0.24 8.40
N VAL A 50 -12.87 -0.59 7.38
CA VAL A 50 -12.74 -0.04 6.03
C VAL A 50 -13.88 0.94 5.79
N ASN A 51 -13.54 2.19 5.53
CA ASN A 51 -14.52 3.28 5.34
C ASN A 51 -14.58 3.79 3.90
N GLY A 52 -14.40 3.05 2.87
CA GLY A 52 -14.69 3.38 1.47
C GLY A 52 -14.51 4.84 1.01
N LYS A 53 -13.71 5.65 1.69
CA LYS A 53 -13.39 7.03 1.33
C LYS A 53 -12.08 7.08 0.56
N PRO A 54 -11.92 8.00 -0.39
CA PRO A 54 -10.65 8.18 -1.08
C PRO A 54 -9.49 8.38 -0.11
N CYS A 55 -8.38 7.72 -0.37
CA CYS A 55 -7.14 7.83 0.40
C CYS A 55 -6.09 8.63 -0.38
N ASP A 56 -5.09 9.17 0.31
CA ASP A 56 -3.99 9.89 -0.34
C ASP A 56 -3.04 8.92 -1.06
N LEU A 57 -2.80 7.74 -0.46
CA LEU A 57 -1.93 6.70 -1.01
C LEU A 57 -2.56 5.32 -0.84
N VAL A 58 -2.58 4.54 -1.91
CA VAL A 58 -2.90 3.10 -1.90
C VAL A 58 -1.63 2.29 -2.10
N ILE A 59 -1.35 1.36 -1.21
CA ILE A 59 -0.21 0.44 -1.33
C ILE A 59 -0.71 -0.97 -1.58
N LEU A 60 -0.40 -1.52 -2.76
CA LEU A 60 -0.72 -2.90 -3.11
C LEU A 60 0.34 -3.86 -2.57
N THR A 61 -0.11 -4.85 -1.81
CA THR A 61 0.75 -5.90 -1.23
C THR A 61 0.17 -7.30 -1.44
N VAL A 62 -0.62 -7.47 -2.50
CA VAL A 62 -1.23 -8.76 -2.84
C VAL A 62 -0.27 -9.65 -3.62
N LYS A 63 -0.57 -10.96 -3.64
CA LYS A 63 0.09 -11.87 -4.59
C LYS A 63 -0.44 -11.59 -6.00
N THR A 64 0.37 -11.84 -7.03
CA THR A 64 0.03 -11.62 -8.44
C THR A 64 -1.31 -12.26 -8.85
N THR A 65 -1.65 -13.43 -8.30
CA THR A 65 -2.92 -14.12 -8.53
C THR A 65 -4.15 -13.37 -8.00
N GLY A 66 -3.97 -12.43 -7.08
CA GLY A 66 -5.04 -11.59 -6.52
C GLY A 66 -5.11 -10.18 -7.11
N LEU A 67 -4.27 -9.85 -8.08
CA LEU A 67 -4.12 -8.48 -8.58
C LEU A 67 -5.41 -7.96 -9.22
N ASP A 68 -6.06 -8.72 -10.10
CA ASP A 68 -7.27 -8.26 -10.80
C ASP A 68 -8.43 -7.98 -9.84
N GLN A 69 -8.57 -8.81 -8.79
CA GLN A 69 -9.56 -8.55 -7.74
C GLN A 69 -9.17 -7.34 -6.88
N ALA A 70 -7.89 -7.18 -6.58
CA ALA A 70 -7.39 -6.02 -5.84
C ALA A 70 -7.69 -4.71 -6.58
N LEU A 71 -7.45 -4.65 -7.89
CA LEU A 71 -7.75 -3.49 -8.73
C LEU A 71 -9.23 -3.10 -8.68
N LYS A 72 -10.15 -4.07 -8.69
CA LYS A 72 -11.60 -3.80 -8.52
C LYS A 72 -11.91 -3.24 -7.14
N THR A 73 -11.29 -3.79 -6.11
CA THR A 73 -11.51 -3.37 -4.72
C THR A 73 -11.00 -1.95 -4.47
N MET A 74 -9.90 -1.56 -5.12
CA MET A 74 -9.30 -0.23 -5.01
C MET A 74 -10.18 0.91 -5.50
N GLU A 75 -11.10 0.67 -6.43
CA GLU A 75 -12.02 1.69 -6.95
C GLU A 75 -12.78 2.42 -5.85
N ARG A 76 -12.96 1.79 -4.71
CA ARG A 76 -13.65 2.37 -3.54
C ARG A 76 -12.84 3.44 -2.82
N VAL A 77 -11.50 3.43 -2.97
CA VAL A 77 -10.58 4.28 -2.21
C VAL A 77 -9.67 5.13 -3.09
N VAL A 78 -9.72 4.96 -4.41
CA VAL A 78 -8.98 5.79 -5.36
C VAL A 78 -9.83 7.00 -5.75
N GLY A 79 -9.30 8.18 -5.53
CA GLY A 79 -9.88 9.45 -5.93
C GLY A 79 -8.95 10.23 -6.87
N PRO A 80 -9.31 11.44 -7.28
CA PRO A 80 -8.58 12.22 -8.27
C PRO A 80 -7.11 12.53 -7.94
N ASN A 81 -6.77 12.51 -6.64
CA ASN A 81 -5.43 12.83 -6.15
C ASN A 81 -4.76 11.64 -5.47
N THR A 82 -5.35 10.45 -5.55
CA THR A 82 -4.81 9.26 -4.90
C THR A 82 -3.60 8.73 -5.66
N LEU A 83 -2.52 8.47 -4.94
CA LEU A 83 -1.34 7.79 -5.45
C LEU A 83 -1.45 6.29 -5.25
N ILE A 84 -0.88 5.51 -6.16
CA ILE A 84 -0.94 4.05 -6.10
C ILE A 84 0.48 3.50 -6.27
N ALA A 85 1.02 2.90 -5.21
CA ALA A 85 2.30 2.21 -5.22
C ALA A 85 2.10 0.70 -5.15
N SER A 86 2.81 -0.06 -5.97
CA SER A 86 2.81 -1.52 -5.89
C SER A 86 4.07 -2.02 -5.19
N LEU A 87 3.88 -2.86 -4.18
CA LEU A 87 4.94 -3.65 -3.55
C LEU A 87 4.71 -5.15 -3.81
N CYS A 88 3.99 -5.47 -4.89
CA CYS A 88 3.75 -6.84 -5.32
C CYS A 88 5.00 -7.42 -5.95
N ASN A 89 5.18 -8.74 -5.85
CA ASN A 89 6.21 -9.42 -6.60
C ASN A 89 5.89 -9.42 -8.11
N GLY A 90 6.89 -9.14 -8.95
CA GLY A 90 6.76 -9.11 -10.41
C GLY A 90 6.90 -7.69 -10.97
N ILE A 91 6.77 -7.56 -12.29
CA ILE A 91 7.02 -6.31 -13.04
C ILE A 91 5.80 -5.86 -13.84
N THR A 92 4.63 -6.46 -13.62
CA THR A 92 3.41 -6.21 -14.42
C THR A 92 2.33 -5.49 -13.66
N SER A 93 2.47 -5.33 -12.35
CA SER A 93 1.45 -4.71 -11.49
C SER A 93 1.23 -3.25 -11.83
N GLU A 94 2.30 -2.49 -12.04
CA GLU A 94 2.25 -1.07 -12.35
C GLU A 94 1.58 -0.80 -13.69
N GLN A 95 1.85 -1.63 -14.69
CA GLN A 95 1.18 -1.51 -15.98
C GLN A 95 -0.33 -1.73 -15.84
N LYS A 96 -0.77 -2.77 -15.13
CA LYS A 96 -2.20 -3.04 -14.88
C LYS A 96 -2.88 -1.94 -14.05
N ILE A 97 -2.15 -1.35 -13.09
CA ILE A 97 -2.63 -0.20 -12.34
C ILE A 97 -2.84 0.98 -13.30
N ALA A 98 -1.84 1.29 -14.13
CA ALA A 98 -1.89 2.41 -15.06
C ALA A 98 -2.96 2.23 -16.15
N GLU A 99 -3.19 1.02 -16.65
CA GLU A 99 -4.27 0.72 -17.59
C GLU A 99 -5.66 1.02 -17.01
N ARG A 100 -5.83 0.95 -15.68
CA ARG A 100 -7.10 1.16 -15.01
C ARG A 100 -7.27 2.55 -14.43
N PHE A 101 -6.22 3.13 -13.87
CA PHE A 101 -6.27 4.38 -13.10
C PHE A 101 -5.45 5.52 -13.71
N GLY A 102 -4.58 5.23 -14.68
CA GLY A 102 -3.68 6.20 -15.31
C GLY A 102 -2.26 6.16 -14.74
N TRP A 103 -1.28 6.53 -15.58
CA TRP A 103 0.12 6.63 -15.17
C TRP A 103 0.35 7.79 -14.18
N GLU A 104 -0.47 8.83 -14.23
CA GLU A 104 -0.43 9.98 -13.32
C GLU A 104 -0.67 9.59 -11.86
N HIS A 105 -1.41 8.50 -11.63
CA HIS A 105 -1.65 7.93 -10.30
C HIS A 105 -0.60 6.89 -9.88
N THR A 106 0.17 6.35 -10.83
CA THR A 106 1.01 5.17 -10.62
C THR A 106 2.42 5.55 -10.20
N VAL A 107 2.89 4.96 -9.10
CA VAL A 107 4.27 5.08 -8.61
C VAL A 107 4.94 3.72 -8.73
N LEU A 108 6.13 3.70 -9.34
CA LEU A 108 6.94 2.49 -9.42
C LEU A 108 7.50 2.16 -8.03
N GLY A 109 7.44 0.89 -7.63
CA GLY A 109 7.91 0.51 -6.31
C GLY A 109 8.27 -0.97 -6.18
N ILE A 110 9.28 -1.24 -5.40
CA ILE A 110 9.62 -2.60 -4.94
C ILE A 110 10.01 -2.56 -3.47
N CYS A 111 9.77 -3.65 -2.75
CA CYS A 111 10.36 -3.87 -1.43
C CYS A 111 11.37 -5.01 -1.50
N GLN A 112 12.49 -4.87 -0.78
CA GLN A 112 13.56 -5.85 -0.77
C GLN A 112 14.23 -5.97 0.60
N GLY A 113 14.90 -7.11 0.83
CA GLY A 113 15.68 -7.33 2.05
C GLY A 113 14.85 -7.57 3.31
N MET A 114 13.53 -7.69 3.21
CA MET A 114 12.66 -7.99 4.34
C MET A 114 12.55 -9.50 4.59
N ASP A 115 12.35 -9.87 5.85
CA ASP A 115 12.10 -11.25 6.29
C ASP A 115 10.75 -11.42 7.01
N ALA A 116 9.78 -10.54 6.69
CA ALA A 116 8.49 -10.50 7.36
C ALA A 116 7.64 -11.75 7.07
N VAL A 117 7.22 -12.44 8.13
CA VAL A 117 6.33 -13.61 8.08
C VAL A 117 5.08 -13.34 8.90
N PHE A 118 3.91 -13.57 8.29
CA PHE A 118 2.62 -13.51 8.96
C PHE A 118 2.05 -14.93 9.06
N LEU A 119 2.00 -15.47 10.27
CA LEU A 119 1.51 -16.82 10.54
C LEU A 119 0.71 -16.85 11.85
N ASN A 120 -0.42 -17.55 11.85
CA ASN A 120 -1.28 -17.73 13.03
C ASN A 120 -1.65 -16.41 13.74
N GLY A 121 -1.91 -15.33 12.97
CA GLY A 121 -2.28 -14.03 13.52
C GLY A 121 -1.10 -13.20 14.07
N ALA A 122 0.13 -13.70 14.01
CA ALA A 122 1.32 -12.99 14.44
C ALA A 122 2.21 -12.58 13.26
N LEU A 123 2.63 -11.31 13.25
CA LEU A 123 3.67 -10.80 12.37
C LEU A 123 5.02 -10.87 13.08
N THR A 124 6.00 -11.53 12.46
CA THR A 124 7.38 -11.59 12.95
C THR A 124 8.34 -11.14 11.84
N PHE A 125 9.36 -10.39 12.20
CA PHE A 125 10.46 -9.99 11.32
C PHE A 125 11.69 -9.62 12.15
N THR A 126 12.87 -9.78 11.57
CA THR A 126 14.14 -9.26 12.11
C THR A 126 14.66 -8.13 11.25
N ASN A 127 14.39 -8.17 9.95
CA ASN A 127 14.75 -7.11 9.00
C ASN A 127 13.49 -6.59 8.30
N ALA A 128 13.21 -5.29 8.45
CA ALA A 128 12.11 -4.63 7.78
C ALA A 128 12.35 -4.40 6.28
N GLY A 129 13.62 -4.53 5.82
CA GLY A 129 13.99 -4.24 4.45
C GLY A 129 13.90 -2.76 4.10
N GLU A 130 13.92 -2.47 2.81
CA GLU A 130 13.75 -1.12 2.26
C GLU A 130 12.72 -1.10 1.13
N ILE A 131 12.12 0.05 0.90
CA ILE A 131 11.27 0.33 -0.26
C ILE A 131 12.06 1.19 -1.24
N ARG A 132 12.19 0.73 -2.48
CA ARG A 132 12.67 1.56 -3.60
C ARG A 132 11.50 1.98 -4.43
N PHE A 133 11.42 3.26 -4.74
CA PHE A 133 10.30 3.82 -5.48
C PHE A 133 10.72 4.98 -6.39
N GLY A 134 9.88 5.31 -7.36
CA GLY A 134 10.18 6.40 -8.29
C GLY A 134 9.01 6.76 -9.18
N ALA A 135 9.18 7.85 -9.94
CA ALA A 135 8.19 8.31 -10.90
C ALA A 135 8.06 7.34 -12.07
N ALA A 136 6.84 7.06 -12.49
CA ALA A 136 6.54 6.51 -13.80
C ALA A 136 6.48 7.62 -14.87
N ALA A 137 6.37 7.24 -16.14
CA ALA A 137 6.13 8.20 -17.20
C ALA A 137 4.76 8.88 -16.99
N GLY A 138 4.76 10.17 -16.67
CA GLY A 138 3.54 10.95 -16.39
C GLY A 138 3.25 11.18 -14.91
N THR A 139 3.99 10.56 -14.00
CA THR A 139 3.88 10.86 -12.57
C THR A 139 4.50 12.23 -12.26
N ASP A 140 3.77 13.08 -11.55
CA ASP A 140 4.31 14.36 -11.07
C ASP A 140 5.46 14.13 -10.06
N PRO A 141 6.65 14.70 -10.25
CA PRO A 141 7.75 14.61 -9.29
C PRO A 141 7.39 15.03 -7.86
N ALA A 142 6.46 15.99 -7.70
CA ALA A 142 5.96 16.39 -6.37
C ALA A 142 5.26 15.24 -5.63
N THR A 143 4.75 14.28 -6.36
CA THR A 143 4.12 13.06 -5.85
C THR A 143 5.14 12.14 -5.20
N VAL A 144 6.27 11.94 -5.87
CA VAL A 144 7.39 11.12 -5.34
C VAL A 144 7.93 11.75 -4.07
N ALA A 145 8.10 13.08 -4.04
CA ALA A 145 8.53 13.80 -2.85
C ALA A 145 7.57 13.64 -1.66
N ALA A 146 6.25 13.57 -1.91
CA ALA A 146 5.27 13.35 -0.85
C ALA A 146 5.37 11.94 -0.23
N ILE A 147 5.71 10.93 -1.03
CA ILE A 147 5.95 9.56 -0.54
C ILE A 147 7.28 9.48 0.23
N ASP A 148 8.32 10.14 -0.26
CA ASP A 148 9.61 10.26 0.42
C ASP A 148 9.44 10.85 1.84
N GLU A 149 8.71 11.96 1.95
CA GLU A 149 8.36 12.57 3.23
C GLU A 149 7.59 11.61 4.14
N LEU A 150 6.58 10.88 3.60
CA LEU A 150 5.83 9.90 4.37
C LEU A 150 6.74 8.81 4.94
N TYR A 151 7.58 8.20 4.10
CA TYR A 151 8.45 7.10 4.54
C TYR A 151 9.49 7.58 5.54
N THR A 152 10.05 8.79 5.35
CA THR A 152 10.95 9.43 6.32
C THR A 152 10.26 9.63 7.67
N ARG A 153 9.05 10.20 7.70
CA ARG A 153 8.26 10.40 8.93
C ARG A 153 7.94 9.09 9.65
N CYS A 154 7.74 8.02 8.90
CA CYS A 154 7.39 6.70 9.44
C CYS A 154 8.61 5.84 9.79
N GLY A 155 9.84 6.30 9.55
CA GLY A 155 11.07 5.54 9.78
C GLY A 155 11.18 4.30 8.88
N ILE A 156 10.56 4.35 7.69
CA ILE A 156 10.65 3.29 6.69
C ILE A 156 11.91 3.53 5.87
N ALA A 157 12.83 2.56 5.83
CA ALA A 157 14.01 2.64 4.97
C ALA A 157 13.58 2.66 3.49
N HIS A 158 14.07 3.64 2.73
CA HIS A 158 13.66 3.84 1.34
C HIS A 158 14.72 4.58 0.50
N THR A 159 14.60 4.45 -0.81
CA THR A 159 15.45 5.12 -1.81
C THR A 159 14.63 5.49 -3.03
#